data_c2fd716da6c6930062a2a1b3bd4df105
#
_entry.id   c2fd716da6c6930062a2a1b3bd4df105
#
_cell.length_a   1.000
_cell.length_b   1.000
_cell.length_c   1.000
_cell.angle_alpha   90.00
_cell.angle_beta   90.00
_cell.angle_gamma   90.00
#
_symmetry.space_group_name_H-M   'P 1'
#
loop_
_entity.id
_entity.type
_entity.pdbx_description
1 polymer ?
#
loop_
_entity_poly.entity_id
_entity_poly.type
_entity_poly.pdbx_seq_one_letter_code
_entity_poly.pdbx_strand_id
1 'polypeptide(L)'
;QAAPVEDQCKTLTCWSYSTLSLLESELIRIGKGQYNLSQMYVARCAYTEKAKTYLRMNGNHSFEQGGEGWDIPNIVSKYGIVPESVYTGLKNGATKHDHSEMIAVLKGYMSALVKREPGTYSENWLPAFEGILDAYLGPIPKEFTYEGKTYTPQSFSAAIGLNMNDYVALSSFTHHPLYSNFVIEIPDNWSM
;
A
#
# COMPACT_ATOMS: atom_id res chain seq x y z
N GLN A 1 -6.97 -24.11 3.10
CA GLN A 1 -6.48 -23.81 1.75
C GLN A 1 -5.87 -22.41 1.80
N ALA A 2 -4.74 -22.18 1.16
CA ALA A 2 -4.03 -20.90 1.10
C ALA A 2 -3.99 -20.40 -0.34
N ALA A 3 -3.82 -19.08 -0.50
CA ALA A 3 -3.53 -18.47 -1.79
C ALA A 3 -2.16 -18.93 -2.34
N PRO A 4 -1.93 -18.91 -3.66
CA PRO A 4 -0.62 -19.18 -4.23
C PRO A 4 0.44 -18.21 -3.72
N VAL A 5 1.69 -18.71 -3.68
CA VAL A 5 2.86 -17.86 -3.35
C VAL A 5 3.24 -17.03 -4.57
N GLU A 6 3.46 -15.73 -4.36
CA GLU A 6 3.87 -14.80 -5.40
C GLU A 6 5.27 -14.22 -5.14
N ASP A 7 5.97 -13.84 -6.22
CA ASP A 7 7.34 -13.31 -6.18
C ASP A 7 7.31 -11.77 -6.21
N GLN A 8 7.76 -11.14 -5.14
CA GLN A 8 7.89 -9.68 -5.09
C GLN A 8 8.99 -9.10 -5.98
N CYS A 9 9.85 -9.95 -6.53
CA CYS A 9 11.00 -9.53 -7.34
C CYS A 9 11.91 -8.52 -6.59
N LYS A 10 12.27 -7.39 -7.22
CA LYS A 10 13.13 -6.35 -6.64
C LYS A 10 12.33 -5.13 -6.16
N THR A 11 11.34 -5.35 -5.27
CA THR A 11 10.45 -4.28 -4.84
C THR A 11 10.55 -3.92 -3.36
N LEU A 12 11.09 -4.81 -2.52
CA LEU A 12 11.07 -4.68 -1.05
C LEU A 12 9.66 -4.42 -0.49
N THR A 13 8.64 -4.99 -1.15
CA THR A 13 7.21 -4.86 -0.77
C THR A 13 6.67 -6.15 -0.14
N CYS A 14 7.53 -6.93 0.53
CA CYS A 14 7.16 -8.18 1.20
C CYS A 14 5.95 -8.01 2.14
N TRP A 15 5.83 -6.86 2.80
CA TRP A 15 4.70 -6.50 3.66
C TRP A 15 3.36 -6.51 2.90
N SER A 16 3.33 -6.02 1.65
CA SER A 16 2.13 -6.06 0.80
C SER A 16 1.80 -7.49 0.40
N TYR A 17 2.79 -8.24 -0.11
CA TYR A 17 2.63 -9.63 -0.54
C TYR A 17 2.15 -10.54 0.59
N SER A 18 2.80 -10.49 1.75
CA SER A 18 2.45 -11.36 2.87
C SER A 18 1.07 -11.06 3.44
N THR A 19 0.73 -9.77 3.58
CA THR A 19 -0.57 -9.41 4.16
C THR A 19 -1.72 -9.66 3.18
N LEU A 20 -1.55 -9.36 1.89
CA LEU A 20 -2.60 -9.70 0.91
C LEU A 20 -2.79 -11.21 0.79
N SER A 21 -1.72 -12.02 0.84
CA SER A 21 -1.84 -13.48 0.88
C SER A 21 -2.61 -13.98 2.11
N LEU A 22 -2.46 -13.32 3.27
CA LEU A 22 -3.29 -13.58 4.46
C LEU A 22 -4.77 -13.25 4.18
N LEU A 23 -5.05 -12.07 3.64
CA LEU A 23 -6.43 -11.62 3.35
C LEU A 23 -7.12 -12.53 2.31
N GLU A 24 -6.40 -12.92 1.26
CA GLU A 24 -6.87 -13.86 0.24
C GLU A 24 -7.20 -15.24 0.83
N SER A 25 -6.30 -15.74 1.68
CA SER A 25 -6.51 -17.02 2.39
C SER A 25 -7.70 -16.94 3.34
N GLU A 26 -7.90 -15.80 3.98
CA GLU A 26 -9.05 -15.56 4.83
C GLU A 26 -10.35 -15.51 4.04
N LEU A 27 -10.38 -14.86 2.88
CA LEU A 27 -11.55 -14.87 1.98
C LEU A 27 -11.94 -16.29 1.56
N ILE A 28 -10.94 -17.15 1.26
CA ILE A 28 -11.17 -18.57 0.98
C ILE A 28 -11.77 -19.26 2.22
N ARG A 29 -11.19 -19.05 3.41
CA ARG A 29 -11.62 -19.66 4.67
C ARG A 29 -13.07 -19.33 5.02
N ILE A 30 -13.50 -18.08 4.81
CA ILE A 30 -14.87 -17.63 5.11
C ILE A 30 -15.84 -17.86 3.95
N GLY A 31 -15.42 -18.56 2.89
CA GLY A 31 -16.28 -18.96 1.77
C GLY A 31 -16.64 -17.83 0.80
N LYS A 32 -15.86 -16.75 0.76
CA LYS A 32 -16.10 -15.63 -0.16
C LYS A 32 -15.54 -15.85 -1.55
N GLY A 33 -14.68 -16.84 -1.73
CA GLY A 33 -14.07 -17.19 -3.01
C GLY A 33 -12.55 -17.02 -2.99
N GLN A 34 -11.94 -17.32 -4.13
CA GLN A 34 -10.50 -17.16 -4.33
C GLN A 34 -10.26 -15.91 -5.20
N TYR A 35 -9.49 -14.99 -4.70
CA TYR A 35 -9.11 -13.76 -5.38
C TYR A 35 -7.59 -13.68 -5.45
N ASN A 36 -7.08 -13.00 -6.47
CA ASN A 36 -5.71 -12.55 -6.57
C ASN A 36 -5.75 -11.01 -6.53
N LEU A 37 -5.34 -10.43 -5.40
CA LEU A 37 -5.42 -9.00 -5.10
C LEU A 37 -4.12 -8.31 -5.48
N SER A 38 -4.21 -7.10 -6.03
CA SER A 38 -3.04 -6.37 -6.50
C SER A 38 -2.16 -5.83 -5.38
N GLN A 39 -0.99 -6.43 -5.22
CA GLN A 39 0.06 -5.97 -4.29
C GLN A 39 0.62 -4.62 -4.72
N MET A 40 0.72 -4.39 -6.03
CA MET A 40 1.24 -3.14 -6.57
C MET A 40 0.28 -1.97 -6.46
N TYR A 41 -1.03 -2.23 -6.51
CA TYR A 41 -2.04 -1.21 -6.19
C TYR A 41 -1.86 -0.68 -4.77
N VAL A 42 -1.73 -1.61 -3.81
CA VAL A 42 -1.51 -1.26 -2.40
C VAL A 42 -0.19 -0.51 -2.21
N ALA A 43 0.90 -1.02 -2.79
CA ALA A 43 2.21 -0.36 -2.71
C ALA A 43 2.18 1.05 -3.30
N ARG A 44 1.51 1.24 -4.45
CA ARG A 44 1.32 2.55 -5.10
C ARG A 44 0.59 3.53 -4.19
N CYS A 45 -0.50 3.09 -3.55
CA CYS A 45 -1.25 3.91 -2.60
C CYS A 45 -0.42 4.23 -1.34
N ALA A 46 0.31 3.25 -0.81
CA ALA A 46 1.17 3.44 0.35
C ALA A 46 2.29 4.46 0.09
N TYR A 47 2.93 4.44 -1.08
CA TYR A 47 3.94 5.44 -1.42
C TYR A 47 3.39 6.87 -1.37
N THR A 48 2.14 7.07 -1.81
CA THR A 48 1.47 8.37 -1.72
C THR A 48 1.28 8.80 -0.26
N GLU A 49 0.83 7.92 0.62
CA GLU A 49 0.65 8.23 2.05
C GLU A 49 1.98 8.47 2.75
N LYS A 50 2.99 7.65 2.47
CA LYS A 50 4.37 7.85 2.98
C LYS A 50 4.94 9.21 2.57
N ALA A 51 4.71 9.65 1.34
CA ALA A 51 5.14 10.96 0.89
C ALA A 51 4.49 12.10 1.70
N LYS A 52 3.18 11.98 1.97
CA LYS A 52 2.45 12.95 2.81
C LYS A 52 3.00 12.98 4.23
N THR A 53 3.24 11.82 4.83
CA THR A 53 3.81 11.71 6.17
C THR A 53 5.24 12.26 6.23
N TYR A 54 6.07 11.93 5.25
CA TYR A 54 7.44 12.45 5.13
C TYR A 54 7.49 13.97 5.11
N LEU A 55 6.63 14.63 4.31
CA LEU A 55 6.54 16.08 4.29
C LEU A 55 5.99 16.67 5.59
N ARG A 56 4.93 16.08 6.14
CA ARG A 56 4.35 16.50 7.42
C ARG A 56 5.37 16.44 8.56
N MET A 57 6.25 15.45 8.54
CA MET A 57 7.33 15.26 9.50
C MET A 57 8.62 16.01 9.12
N ASN A 58 8.57 16.85 8.09
CA ASN A 58 9.69 17.63 7.60
C ASN A 58 10.96 16.80 7.34
N GLY A 59 10.78 15.63 6.71
CA GLY A 59 11.87 14.69 6.41
C GLY A 59 12.36 13.82 7.56
N ASN A 60 11.81 13.99 8.78
CA ASN A 60 12.16 13.18 9.95
C ASN A 60 11.37 11.85 10.02
N HIS A 61 11.02 11.30 8.87
CA HIS A 61 10.38 10.02 8.69
C HIS A 61 11.07 9.27 7.55
N SER A 62 11.15 7.95 7.62
CA SER A 62 11.77 7.20 6.53
C SER A 62 10.87 7.18 5.31
N PHE A 63 11.42 7.52 4.15
CA PHE A 63 10.77 7.34 2.86
C PHE A 63 11.44 6.19 2.10
N GLU A 64 11.00 4.97 2.38
CA GLU A 64 11.55 3.73 1.85
C GLU A 64 10.47 2.82 1.26
N GLN A 65 10.89 1.74 0.58
CA GLN A 65 9.98 0.75 -0.01
C GLN A 65 9.35 -0.16 1.04
N GLY A 66 10.03 -0.38 2.17
CA GLY A 66 9.53 -1.16 3.29
C GLY A 66 8.22 -0.62 3.84
N GLY A 67 7.52 -1.43 4.59
CA GLY A 67 6.24 -1.10 5.25
C GLY A 67 5.86 -2.22 6.19
N GLU A 68 4.76 -2.02 6.88
CA GLU A 68 4.24 -2.96 7.84
C GLU A 68 2.95 -3.61 7.32
N GLY A 69 2.68 -4.83 7.76
CA GLY A 69 1.40 -5.50 7.45
C GLY A 69 0.20 -4.67 7.91
N TRP A 70 0.39 -3.86 8.94
CA TRP A 70 -0.59 -2.92 9.47
C TRP A 70 -0.94 -1.77 8.50
N ASP A 71 -0.08 -1.43 7.57
CA ASP A 71 -0.36 -0.41 6.55
C ASP A 71 -1.50 -0.84 5.61
N ILE A 72 -1.68 -2.15 5.39
CA ILE A 72 -2.68 -2.68 4.47
C ILE A 72 -4.11 -2.35 4.89
N PRO A 73 -4.54 -2.60 6.13
CA PRO A 73 -5.87 -2.19 6.59
C PRO A 73 -6.15 -0.70 6.36
N ASN A 74 -5.18 0.17 6.60
CA ASN A 74 -5.31 1.61 6.38
C ASN A 74 -5.49 1.94 4.89
N ILE A 75 -4.67 1.33 4.03
CA ILE A 75 -4.76 1.52 2.57
C ILE A 75 -6.10 1.00 2.03
N VAL A 76 -6.48 -0.23 2.37
CA VAL A 76 -7.72 -0.83 1.87
C VAL A 76 -8.95 -0.06 2.37
N SER A 77 -8.95 0.40 3.61
CA SER A 77 -10.03 1.24 4.13
C SER A 77 -10.17 2.57 3.38
N LYS A 78 -9.05 3.19 3.00
CA LYS A 78 -9.01 4.50 2.36
C LYS A 78 -9.22 4.43 0.85
N TYR A 79 -8.54 3.50 0.19
CA TYR A 79 -8.43 3.42 -1.26
C TYR A 79 -9.21 2.25 -1.87
N GLY A 80 -9.66 1.30 -1.06
CA GLY A 80 -10.20 0.04 -1.53
C GLY A 80 -9.10 -0.91 -2.02
N ILE A 81 -9.49 -1.88 -2.82
CA ILE A 81 -8.60 -2.88 -3.41
C ILE A 81 -9.04 -3.21 -4.84
N VAL A 82 -8.13 -3.70 -5.65
CA VAL A 82 -8.42 -4.16 -7.01
C VAL A 82 -7.79 -5.55 -7.25
N PRO A 83 -8.31 -6.34 -8.20
CA PRO A 83 -7.64 -7.58 -8.62
C PRO A 83 -6.30 -7.29 -9.30
N GLU A 84 -5.35 -8.22 -9.21
CA GLU A 84 -4.07 -8.17 -9.91
C GLU A 84 -4.25 -8.03 -11.44
N SER A 85 -5.24 -8.71 -12.01
CA SER A 85 -5.59 -8.61 -13.45
C SER A 85 -6.01 -7.21 -13.90
N VAL A 86 -6.41 -6.34 -12.97
CA VAL A 86 -6.80 -4.94 -13.24
C VAL A 86 -5.61 -3.99 -13.08
N TYR A 87 -4.73 -4.28 -12.14
CA TYR A 87 -3.59 -3.41 -11.86
C TYR A 87 -2.37 -4.25 -11.49
N THR A 88 -1.55 -4.55 -12.47
CA THR A 88 -0.31 -5.31 -12.27
C THR A 88 0.85 -4.45 -11.79
N GLY A 89 0.81 -3.13 -12.00
CA GLY A 89 1.94 -2.23 -11.78
C GLY A 89 3.09 -2.43 -12.78
N LEU A 90 2.94 -3.31 -13.78
CA LEU A 90 3.94 -3.55 -14.83
C LEU A 90 3.65 -2.65 -16.03
N LYS A 91 4.68 -2.02 -16.56
CA LYS A 91 4.59 -1.11 -17.72
C LYS A 91 5.65 -1.43 -18.76
N ASN A 92 5.44 -0.92 -19.97
CA ASN A 92 6.42 -0.97 -21.07
C ASN A 92 6.93 -2.38 -21.41
N GLY A 93 6.06 -3.40 -21.24
CA GLY A 93 6.43 -4.79 -21.53
C GLY A 93 7.31 -5.45 -20.46
N ALA A 94 7.47 -4.82 -19.30
CA ALA A 94 8.17 -5.46 -18.19
C ALA A 94 7.42 -6.70 -17.71
N THR A 95 8.14 -7.76 -17.39
CA THR A 95 7.62 -9.02 -16.88
C THR A 95 7.96 -9.25 -15.41
N LYS A 96 8.81 -8.40 -14.85
CA LYS A 96 9.21 -8.43 -13.43
C LYS A 96 9.29 -7.03 -12.88
N HIS A 97 9.00 -6.89 -11.60
CA HIS A 97 9.12 -5.63 -10.90
C HIS A 97 10.57 -5.33 -10.52
N ASP A 98 10.99 -4.10 -10.78
CA ASP A 98 12.21 -3.52 -10.23
C ASP A 98 11.91 -2.05 -9.87
N HIS A 99 11.84 -1.76 -8.58
CA HIS A 99 11.53 -0.42 -8.07
C HIS A 99 12.76 0.44 -7.78
N SER A 100 13.96 -0.05 -8.09
CA SER A 100 15.22 0.60 -7.73
C SER A 100 15.34 2.03 -8.28
N GLU A 101 15.01 2.21 -9.55
CA GLU A 101 15.04 3.53 -10.21
C GLU A 101 13.91 4.41 -9.69
N MET A 102 12.69 3.90 -9.67
CA MET A 102 11.51 4.62 -9.20
C MET A 102 11.73 5.21 -7.79
N ILE A 103 12.18 4.39 -6.84
CA ILE A 103 12.37 4.86 -5.47
C ILE A 103 13.49 5.89 -5.36
N ALA A 104 14.55 5.77 -6.16
CA ALA A 104 15.62 6.77 -6.21
C ALA A 104 15.09 8.14 -6.70
N VAL A 105 14.27 8.13 -7.74
CA VAL A 105 13.62 9.35 -8.27
C VAL A 105 12.68 9.96 -7.23
N LEU A 106 11.81 9.14 -6.62
CA LEU A 106 10.87 9.60 -5.59
C LEU A 106 11.60 10.19 -4.37
N LYS A 107 12.66 9.55 -3.89
CA LYS A 107 13.51 10.08 -2.81
C LYS A 107 14.16 11.40 -3.19
N GLY A 108 14.70 11.51 -4.39
CA GLY A 108 15.27 12.75 -4.88
C GLY A 108 14.24 13.89 -4.90
N TYR A 109 13.05 13.59 -5.41
CA TYR A 109 11.96 14.54 -5.44
C TYR A 109 11.55 14.99 -4.03
N MET A 110 11.28 14.05 -3.12
CA MET A 110 10.89 14.34 -1.75
C MET A 110 11.97 15.09 -0.97
N SER A 111 13.23 14.70 -1.14
CA SER A 111 14.38 15.39 -0.54
C SER A 111 14.52 16.84 -1.02
N ALA A 112 14.20 17.12 -2.28
CA ALA A 112 14.22 18.49 -2.79
C ALA A 112 13.13 19.36 -2.14
N LEU A 113 11.96 18.78 -1.85
CA LEU A 113 10.87 19.51 -1.18
C LEU A 113 11.21 19.87 0.26
N VAL A 114 11.71 18.92 1.06
CA VAL A 114 12.02 19.18 2.49
C VAL A 114 13.24 20.07 2.71
N LYS A 115 14.09 20.27 1.70
CA LYS A 115 15.19 21.26 1.76
C LYS A 115 14.68 22.72 1.67
N ARG A 116 13.44 22.93 1.27
CA ARG A 116 12.81 24.24 1.27
C ARG A 116 12.34 24.60 2.68
N GLU A 117 12.06 25.87 2.89
CA GLU A 117 11.40 26.30 4.11
C GLU A 117 10.07 25.56 4.29
N PRO A 118 9.78 25.01 5.48
CA PRO A 118 8.55 24.24 5.73
C PRO A 118 7.29 25.01 5.33
N GLY A 119 6.39 24.36 4.61
CA GLY A 119 5.14 24.96 4.16
C GLY A 119 5.24 25.85 2.90
N THR A 120 6.43 25.99 2.30
CA THR A 120 6.61 26.81 1.08
C THR A 120 6.48 26.03 -0.24
N TYR A 121 6.22 24.74 -0.20
CA TYR A 121 5.93 23.93 -1.39
C TYR A 121 4.49 24.17 -1.86
N SER A 122 4.32 24.27 -3.18
CA SER A 122 3.00 24.48 -3.79
C SER A 122 2.13 23.23 -3.70
N GLU A 123 0.81 23.39 -3.87
CA GLU A 123 -0.14 22.25 -3.94
C GLU A 123 0.16 21.29 -5.10
N ASN A 124 0.99 21.69 -6.07
CA ASN A 124 1.37 20.86 -7.22
C ASN A 124 2.32 19.71 -6.85
N TRP A 125 2.90 19.68 -5.64
CA TRP A 125 3.84 18.67 -5.26
C TRP A 125 3.24 17.25 -5.31
N LEU A 126 2.00 17.11 -4.83
CA LEU A 126 1.34 15.79 -4.77
C LEU A 126 0.96 15.28 -6.18
N PRO A 127 0.30 16.07 -7.05
CA PRO A 127 0.08 15.65 -8.44
C PRO A 127 1.38 15.32 -9.20
N ALA A 128 2.47 16.05 -8.95
CA ALA A 128 3.76 15.75 -9.59
C ALA A 128 4.35 14.44 -9.05
N PHE A 129 4.29 14.19 -7.74
CA PHE A 129 4.70 12.94 -7.13
C PHE A 129 3.89 11.75 -7.67
N GLU A 130 2.57 11.89 -7.75
CA GLU A 130 1.68 10.87 -8.30
C GLU A 130 1.94 10.63 -9.79
N GLY A 131 2.29 11.68 -10.55
CA GLY A 131 2.69 11.57 -11.95
C GLY A 131 3.97 10.74 -12.13
N ILE A 132 4.93 10.82 -11.21
CA ILE A 132 6.10 9.93 -11.20
C ILE A 132 5.65 8.48 -10.97
N LEU A 133 4.82 8.23 -9.96
CA LEU A 133 4.27 6.89 -9.70
C LEU A 133 3.49 6.35 -10.91
N ASP A 134 2.71 7.17 -11.58
CA ASP A 134 1.94 6.78 -12.77
C ASP A 134 2.84 6.43 -13.96
N ALA A 135 4.00 7.07 -14.08
CA ALA A 135 4.99 6.73 -15.09
C ALA A 135 5.57 5.33 -14.89
N TYR A 136 5.83 4.93 -13.65
CA TYR A 136 6.46 3.65 -13.31
C TYR A 136 5.44 2.52 -13.11
N LEU A 137 4.33 2.77 -12.41
CA LEU A 137 3.38 1.75 -11.99
C LEU A 137 2.02 1.82 -12.71
N GLY A 138 1.74 2.92 -13.38
CA GLY A 138 0.43 3.22 -13.97
C GLY A 138 -0.50 3.99 -13.04
N PRO A 139 -1.51 4.66 -13.61
CA PRO A 139 -2.49 5.41 -12.85
C PRO A 139 -3.42 4.47 -12.08
N ILE A 140 -3.85 4.91 -10.90
CA ILE A 140 -4.85 4.21 -10.10
C ILE A 140 -6.18 4.18 -10.87
N PRO A 141 -6.80 2.99 -11.09
CA PRO A 141 -8.10 2.89 -11.72
C PRO A 141 -9.19 3.50 -10.81
N LYS A 142 -9.99 4.41 -11.35
CA LYS A 142 -11.16 4.94 -10.66
C LYS A 142 -12.32 3.96 -10.69
N GLU A 143 -12.49 3.29 -11.83
CA GLU A 143 -13.47 2.25 -12.09
C GLU A 143 -12.84 1.16 -12.95
N PHE A 144 -13.31 -0.06 -12.82
CA PHE A 144 -12.88 -1.21 -13.62
C PHE A 144 -13.98 -2.25 -13.74
N THR A 145 -13.87 -3.09 -14.76
CA THR A 145 -14.77 -4.25 -14.94
C THR A 145 -14.07 -5.53 -14.49
N TYR A 146 -14.72 -6.29 -13.62
CA TYR A 146 -14.25 -7.59 -13.17
C TYR A 146 -15.44 -8.57 -13.21
N GLU A 147 -15.27 -9.72 -13.86
CA GLU A 147 -16.31 -10.72 -14.06
C GLU A 147 -17.66 -10.15 -14.55
N GLY A 148 -17.59 -9.23 -15.52
CA GLY A 148 -18.75 -8.62 -16.17
C GLY A 148 -19.48 -7.55 -15.34
N LYS A 149 -18.96 -7.16 -14.17
CA LYS A 149 -19.51 -6.09 -13.34
C LYS A 149 -18.53 -4.94 -13.21
N THR A 150 -19.04 -3.72 -13.14
CA THR A 150 -18.25 -2.51 -12.94
C THR A 150 -18.14 -2.20 -11.45
N TYR A 151 -16.93 -1.90 -11.01
CA TYR A 151 -16.61 -1.58 -9.63
C TYR A 151 -15.72 -0.34 -9.55
N THR A 152 -15.83 0.38 -8.45
CA THR A 152 -14.73 1.19 -7.92
C THR A 152 -13.88 0.30 -6.99
N PRO A 153 -12.62 0.67 -6.67
CA PRO A 153 -11.82 -0.10 -5.72
C PRO A 153 -12.53 -0.33 -4.37
N GLN A 154 -13.24 0.68 -3.86
CA GLN A 154 -13.99 0.56 -2.60
C GLN A 154 -15.20 -0.37 -2.74
N SER A 155 -15.96 -0.27 -3.82
CA SER A 155 -17.11 -1.14 -4.03
C SER A 155 -16.70 -2.59 -4.27
N PHE A 156 -15.54 -2.83 -4.88
CA PHE A 156 -14.98 -4.17 -5.01
C PHE A 156 -14.57 -4.75 -3.67
N SER A 157 -13.85 -3.99 -2.83
CA SER A 157 -13.50 -4.40 -1.47
C SER A 157 -14.74 -4.86 -0.67
N ALA A 158 -15.80 -4.06 -0.72
CA ALA A 158 -17.07 -4.40 -0.06
C ALA A 158 -17.74 -5.64 -0.67
N ALA A 159 -17.75 -5.76 -2.00
CA ALA A 159 -18.39 -6.87 -2.70
C ALA A 159 -17.75 -8.24 -2.39
N ILE A 160 -16.41 -8.28 -2.24
CA ILE A 160 -15.69 -9.50 -1.84
C ILE A 160 -15.74 -9.77 -0.35
N GLY A 161 -16.29 -8.84 0.45
CA GLY A 161 -16.46 -9.00 1.90
C GLY A 161 -15.22 -8.65 2.72
N LEU A 162 -14.31 -7.84 2.18
CA LEU A 162 -13.17 -7.30 2.92
C LEU A 162 -13.60 -6.10 3.76
N ASN A 163 -13.69 -6.31 5.08
CA ASN A 163 -13.93 -5.25 6.05
C ASN A 163 -12.72 -5.15 6.98
N MET A 164 -11.96 -4.10 6.87
CA MET A 164 -10.70 -3.95 7.62
C MET A 164 -10.93 -3.74 9.13
N ASN A 165 -12.15 -3.40 9.56
CA ASN A 165 -12.49 -3.33 10.98
C ASN A 165 -12.56 -4.72 11.66
N ASP A 166 -12.58 -5.80 10.89
CA ASP A 166 -12.58 -7.16 11.41
C ASP A 166 -11.16 -7.66 11.76
N TYR A 167 -10.14 -6.85 11.47
CA TYR A 167 -8.74 -7.19 11.69
C TYR A 167 -8.12 -6.36 12.81
N VAL A 168 -7.36 -7.03 13.66
CA VAL A 168 -6.62 -6.41 14.77
C VAL A 168 -5.20 -6.94 14.82
N ALA A 169 -4.25 -6.10 15.22
CA ALA A 169 -2.90 -6.55 15.50
C ALA A 169 -2.81 -7.05 16.94
N LEU A 170 -2.30 -8.26 17.13
CA LEU A 170 -2.07 -8.83 18.45
C LEU A 170 -0.58 -8.83 18.76
N SER A 171 -0.24 -8.50 20.00
CA SER A 171 1.13 -8.52 20.50
C SER A 171 1.18 -9.15 21.90
N SER A 172 2.34 -9.68 22.26
CA SER A 172 2.62 -10.26 23.57
C SER A 172 3.60 -9.43 24.38
N PHE A 173 3.61 -8.11 24.23
CA PHE A 173 4.45 -7.22 25.03
C PHE A 173 4.03 -7.27 26.51
N THR A 174 4.90 -7.83 27.34
CA THR A 174 4.59 -8.11 28.76
C THR A 174 4.55 -6.88 29.66
N HIS A 175 5.07 -5.74 29.18
CA HIS A 175 5.02 -4.46 29.92
C HIS A 175 3.70 -3.71 29.77
N HIS A 176 2.80 -4.20 28.92
CA HIS A 176 1.42 -3.75 28.83
C HIS A 176 0.47 -4.77 29.47
N PRO A 177 -0.66 -4.34 30.08
CA PRO A 177 -1.66 -5.26 30.59
C PRO A 177 -2.18 -6.18 29.48
N LEU A 178 -2.31 -7.48 29.75
CA LEU A 178 -2.90 -8.42 28.82
C LEU A 178 -4.36 -8.02 28.51
N TYR A 179 -4.78 -8.28 27.28
CA TYR A 179 -6.13 -7.97 26.78
C TYR A 179 -6.49 -6.47 26.80
N SER A 180 -5.50 -5.59 26.80
CA SER A 180 -5.70 -4.15 26.68
C SER A 180 -5.24 -3.63 25.33
N ASN A 181 -5.84 -2.54 24.85
CA ASN A 181 -5.33 -1.79 23.71
C ASN A 181 -4.16 -0.91 24.16
N PHE A 182 -3.14 -0.82 23.34
CA PHE A 182 -2.00 0.06 23.58
C PHE A 182 -1.45 0.62 22.27
N VAL A 183 -0.68 1.66 22.36
CA VAL A 183 0.04 2.27 21.24
C VAL A 183 1.54 2.07 21.47
N ILE A 184 2.28 1.77 20.42
CA ILE A 184 3.74 1.72 20.48
C ILE A 184 4.25 3.14 20.70
N GLU A 185 5.00 3.35 21.78
CA GLU A 185 5.48 4.69 22.19
C GLU A 185 6.55 5.24 21.25
N ILE A 186 7.37 4.35 20.67
CA ILE A 186 8.34 4.70 19.65
C ILE A 186 7.73 4.32 18.30
N PRO A 187 7.25 5.28 17.52
CA PRO A 187 6.64 4.98 16.25
C PRO A 187 7.66 4.35 15.31
N ASP A 188 7.22 3.33 14.62
CA ASP A 188 7.94 2.80 13.47
C ASP A 188 8.00 3.89 12.39
N ASN A 189 9.21 4.31 12.01
CA ASN A 189 9.41 5.40 11.09
C ASN A 189 9.37 4.97 9.60
N TRP A 190 8.97 3.75 9.30
CA TRP A 190 8.80 3.21 7.93
C TRP A 190 7.35 2.88 7.58
N SER A 191 6.45 2.81 8.55
CA SER A 191 5.01 2.71 8.27
C SER A 191 4.42 4.05 7.78
N MET A 192 3.13 4.06 7.45
CA MET A 192 2.44 5.26 6.95
C MET A 192 2.05 6.22 8.08
#